data_d71328b384c4890488866757c082eb11
#
_entry.id   d71328b384c4890488866757c082eb11
#
_cell.length_a   1.000
_cell.length_b   1.000
_cell.length_c   1.000
_cell.angle_alpha   90.00
_cell.angle_beta   90.00
_cell.angle_gamma   90.00
#
_symmetry.space_group_name_H-M   'P 1'
#
loop_
_entity.id
_entity.type
_entity.pdbx_description
1 polymer ?
#
loop_
_entity_poly.entity_id
_entity_poly.type
_entity_poly.pdbx_seq_one_letter_code
_entity_poly.pdbx_strand_id
1 'polypeptide(L)'
;MANKQLTLGSCFDGIGGWILAAQHAGIEPIWSSEIDRFPSAVTAKHFPNVKQLGDIKKLNGAEIEPVDVLTMGSPCQGLSSAGRRKGLNDERSGLFINAVELIRQMRATTNGLYPRFVVWENVPGALTSNNGLDFRAVLEYLTESEIPVSRDGRWADAGLVQRRACDVAWRILDAQYWGVPQRRKRIFLVADFGATGRCADKILFEPQIVPIDSKKSAQKEKGASIRASKGARVSIPMGFNPNAGVIDNMPVLCDKVPTMKAVTRLAVCAYSFDALESNSMKSKNPHSGCRIVDIARTLDTSTPDPAKNQGGIAIMERKLYGYVRRLTPLECERLQGLPDNWTLIDDKSCSDTARYRAIGNGMAQPCADYVLQRIVDVLN
;
A
#
# COMPACT_ATOMS: atom_id res chain seq x y z
N MET A 1 -31.88 13.39 -11.19
CA MET A 1 -31.79 11.90 -11.10
C MET A 1 -30.97 11.63 -9.84
N ALA A 2 -31.43 10.79 -8.91
CA ALA A 2 -30.62 10.43 -7.75
C ALA A 2 -29.33 9.76 -8.25
N ASN A 3 -28.16 10.26 -7.85
CA ASN A 3 -26.88 9.62 -8.16
C ASN A 3 -26.93 8.21 -7.59
N LYS A 4 -26.85 7.20 -8.44
CA LYS A 4 -26.76 5.79 -8.00
C LYS A 4 -25.50 5.67 -7.15
N GLN A 5 -25.62 5.18 -5.92
CA GLN A 5 -24.49 4.88 -5.07
C GLN A 5 -23.63 3.81 -5.74
N LEU A 6 -22.33 4.07 -5.85
CA LEU A 6 -21.38 3.10 -6.38
C LEU A 6 -21.19 1.94 -5.40
N THR A 7 -20.92 0.75 -5.94
CA THR A 7 -20.68 -0.47 -5.16
C THR A 7 -19.24 -0.96 -5.34
N LEU A 8 -18.70 -1.65 -4.32
CA LEU A 8 -17.34 -2.17 -4.35
C LEU A 8 -17.28 -3.64 -3.93
N GLY A 9 -16.48 -4.41 -4.67
CA GLY A 9 -15.99 -5.72 -4.30
C GLY A 9 -14.46 -5.72 -4.19
N SER A 10 -13.91 -6.39 -3.19
CA SER A 10 -12.48 -6.42 -2.93
C SER A 10 -11.92 -7.83 -2.97
N CYS A 11 -10.91 -8.06 -3.79
CA CYS A 11 -10.15 -9.31 -3.86
C CYS A 11 -8.79 -9.14 -3.17
N PHE A 12 -8.36 -10.17 -2.42
CA PHE A 12 -7.15 -10.13 -1.60
C PHE A 12 -7.18 -8.95 -0.60
N ASP A 13 -8.32 -8.82 0.05
CA ASP A 13 -8.69 -7.63 0.82
C ASP A 13 -7.82 -7.40 2.07
N GLY A 14 -7.18 -8.45 2.56
CA GLY A 14 -6.38 -8.38 3.78
C GLY A 14 -7.24 -7.98 4.98
N ILE A 15 -6.87 -6.88 5.61
CA ILE A 15 -7.53 -6.36 6.83
C ILE A 15 -8.63 -5.33 6.53
N GLY A 16 -9.20 -5.32 5.34
CA GLY A 16 -10.32 -4.44 4.98
C GLY A 16 -9.92 -3.04 4.55
N GLY A 17 -8.69 -2.84 4.07
CA GLY A 17 -8.21 -1.50 3.71
C GLY A 17 -8.97 -0.88 2.53
N TRP A 18 -9.30 -1.66 1.50
CA TRP A 18 -10.11 -1.18 0.39
C TRP A 18 -11.57 -0.92 0.78
N ILE A 19 -12.12 -1.76 1.67
CA ILE A 19 -13.48 -1.59 2.19
C ILE A 19 -13.57 -0.31 3.03
N LEU A 20 -12.56 -0.04 3.87
CA LEU A 20 -12.48 1.21 4.63
C LEU A 20 -12.38 2.43 3.70
N ALA A 21 -11.56 2.35 2.65
CA ALA A 21 -11.45 3.42 1.66
C ALA A 21 -12.77 3.65 0.90
N ALA A 22 -13.50 2.58 0.57
CA ALA A 22 -14.82 2.66 -0.05
C ALA A 22 -15.80 3.41 0.85
N GLN A 23 -15.83 3.09 2.14
CA GLN A 23 -16.67 3.75 3.13
C GLN A 23 -16.36 5.26 3.23
N HIS A 24 -15.07 5.62 3.26
CA HIS A 24 -14.63 7.02 3.28
C HIS A 24 -15.06 7.78 2.01
N ALA A 25 -15.07 7.13 0.85
CA ALA A 25 -15.48 7.72 -0.42
C ALA A 25 -17.00 7.68 -0.67
N GLY A 26 -17.80 7.10 0.25
CA GLY A 26 -19.24 6.93 0.06
C GLY A 26 -19.61 5.84 -0.96
N ILE A 27 -18.70 4.92 -1.25
CA ILE A 27 -18.93 3.73 -2.07
C ILE A 27 -19.40 2.60 -1.15
N GLU A 28 -20.46 1.89 -1.52
CA GLU A 28 -21.00 0.77 -0.73
C GLU A 28 -20.19 -0.51 -0.95
N PRO A 29 -19.49 -1.04 0.09
CA PRO A 29 -18.80 -2.31 -0.02
C PRO A 29 -19.78 -3.47 0.10
N ILE A 30 -19.82 -4.33 -0.91
CA ILE A 30 -20.76 -5.46 -1.00
C ILE A 30 -20.13 -6.76 -0.53
N TRP A 31 -18.93 -7.07 -1.02
CA TRP A 31 -18.24 -8.31 -0.68
C TRP A 31 -16.73 -8.18 -0.67
N SER A 32 -16.08 -9.10 0.05
CA SER A 32 -14.62 -9.27 0.04
C SER A 32 -14.21 -10.72 -0.12
N SER A 33 -13.03 -10.94 -0.68
CA SER A 33 -12.38 -12.25 -0.80
C SER A 33 -11.00 -12.19 -0.18
N GLU A 34 -10.81 -12.95 0.90
CA GLU A 34 -9.57 -13.13 1.62
C GLU A 34 -9.53 -14.58 2.15
N ILE A 35 -8.36 -15.23 2.05
CA ILE A 35 -8.19 -16.61 2.49
C ILE A 35 -7.59 -16.74 3.89
N ASP A 36 -6.79 -15.75 4.30
CA ASP A 36 -6.14 -15.77 5.61
C ASP A 36 -7.16 -15.47 6.71
N ARG A 37 -7.24 -16.39 7.67
CA ARG A 37 -8.24 -16.35 8.72
C ARG A 37 -8.18 -15.07 9.56
N PHE A 38 -6.99 -14.62 9.96
CA PHE A 38 -6.88 -13.47 10.84
C PHE A 38 -7.30 -12.17 10.13
N PRO A 39 -6.78 -11.81 8.93
CA PRO A 39 -7.30 -10.68 8.17
C PRO A 39 -8.79 -10.73 7.92
N SER A 40 -9.34 -11.88 7.50
CA SER A 40 -10.80 -12.04 7.30
C SER A 40 -11.60 -11.75 8.56
N ALA A 41 -11.11 -12.16 9.74
CA ALA A 41 -11.78 -11.88 11.01
C ALA A 41 -11.73 -10.39 11.37
N VAL A 42 -10.62 -9.68 11.03
CA VAL A 42 -10.53 -8.21 11.19
C VAL A 42 -11.58 -7.52 10.32
N THR A 43 -11.65 -7.88 9.05
CA THR A 43 -12.65 -7.31 8.12
C THR A 43 -14.07 -7.59 8.57
N ALA A 44 -14.38 -8.82 8.97
CA ALA A 44 -15.71 -9.20 9.45
C ALA A 44 -16.12 -8.46 10.73
N LYS A 45 -15.18 -8.15 11.63
CA LYS A 45 -15.44 -7.36 12.82
C LYS A 45 -15.86 -5.92 12.49
N HIS A 46 -15.14 -5.28 11.56
CA HIS A 46 -15.39 -3.87 11.23
C HIS A 46 -16.54 -3.68 10.24
N PHE A 47 -16.76 -4.68 9.38
CA PHE A 47 -17.76 -4.64 8.31
C PHE A 47 -18.63 -5.89 8.31
N PRO A 48 -19.49 -6.05 9.34
CA PRO A 48 -20.30 -7.26 9.49
C PRO A 48 -21.33 -7.48 8.36
N ASN A 49 -21.67 -6.43 7.63
CA ASN A 49 -22.60 -6.48 6.50
C ASN A 49 -21.93 -6.82 5.17
N VAL A 50 -20.59 -6.79 5.11
CA VAL A 50 -19.84 -7.13 3.89
C VAL A 50 -19.70 -8.65 3.80
N LYS A 51 -20.16 -9.22 2.70
CA LYS A 51 -20.16 -10.67 2.47
C LYS A 51 -18.72 -11.19 2.29
N GLN A 52 -18.29 -12.08 3.18
CA GLN A 52 -16.98 -12.73 3.06
C GLN A 52 -17.06 -13.92 2.10
N LEU A 53 -16.38 -13.85 0.96
CA LEU A 53 -16.43 -14.87 -0.10
C LEU A 53 -15.31 -15.92 0.00
N GLY A 54 -14.27 -15.67 0.82
CA GLY A 54 -13.16 -16.60 1.05
C GLY A 54 -12.20 -16.70 -0.15
N ASP A 55 -11.90 -17.93 -0.57
CA ASP A 55 -10.87 -18.23 -1.56
C ASP A 55 -11.28 -17.82 -2.98
N ILE A 56 -10.55 -16.90 -3.58
CA ILE A 56 -10.79 -16.41 -4.94
C ILE A 56 -10.78 -17.53 -6.01
N LYS A 57 -10.03 -18.60 -5.78
CA LYS A 57 -9.98 -19.77 -6.70
C LYS A 57 -11.31 -20.50 -6.81
N LYS A 58 -12.23 -20.29 -5.86
CA LYS A 58 -13.54 -20.91 -5.81
C LYS A 58 -14.67 -19.98 -6.26
N LEU A 59 -14.34 -18.74 -6.61
CA LEU A 59 -15.33 -17.76 -7.01
C LEU A 59 -15.61 -17.82 -8.50
N ASN A 60 -16.90 -17.66 -8.83
CA ASN A 60 -17.38 -17.51 -10.18
C ASN A 60 -17.97 -16.09 -10.32
N GLY A 61 -17.37 -15.26 -11.17
CA GLY A 61 -17.82 -13.88 -11.38
C GLY A 61 -19.22 -13.75 -11.95
N ALA A 62 -19.75 -14.84 -12.53
CA ALA A 62 -21.14 -14.90 -13.03
C ALA A 62 -22.17 -15.10 -11.90
N GLU A 63 -21.76 -15.55 -10.73
CA GLU A 63 -22.65 -15.96 -9.62
C GLU A 63 -22.57 -15.00 -8.42
N ILE A 64 -21.53 -14.15 -8.36
CA ILE A 64 -21.40 -13.16 -7.31
C ILE A 64 -22.06 -11.84 -7.70
N GLU A 65 -22.43 -11.05 -6.69
CA GLU A 65 -23.08 -9.77 -6.90
C GLU A 65 -22.17 -8.82 -7.70
N PRO A 66 -22.64 -8.27 -8.84
CA PRO A 66 -21.87 -7.34 -9.65
C PRO A 66 -21.65 -6.01 -8.92
N VAL A 67 -20.44 -5.43 -9.10
CA VAL A 67 -20.03 -4.19 -8.45
C VAL A 67 -19.48 -3.18 -9.46
N ASP A 68 -19.62 -1.89 -9.15
CA ASP A 68 -19.11 -0.82 -10.01
C ASP A 68 -17.58 -0.74 -9.97
N VAL A 69 -16.98 -0.98 -8.80
CA VAL A 69 -15.54 -0.94 -8.56
C VAL A 69 -15.08 -2.29 -8.02
N LEU A 70 -14.07 -2.88 -8.64
CA LEU A 70 -13.39 -4.08 -8.14
C LEU A 70 -11.95 -3.72 -7.78
N THR A 71 -11.56 -3.97 -6.53
CA THR A 71 -10.19 -3.74 -6.07
C THR A 71 -9.44 -5.04 -5.86
N MET A 72 -8.12 -5.04 -6.06
CA MET A 72 -7.28 -6.21 -5.84
C MET A 72 -5.82 -5.85 -5.52
N GLY A 73 -5.24 -6.59 -4.58
CA GLY A 73 -3.83 -6.52 -4.18
C GLY A 73 -3.13 -7.87 -4.39
N SER A 74 -3.19 -8.41 -5.61
CA SER A 74 -2.66 -9.75 -5.91
C SER A 74 -1.14 -9.81 -5.94
N PRO A 75 -0.50 -10.94 -5.55
CA PRO A 75 0.91 -11.16 -5.84
C PRO A 75 1.19 -11.07 -7.35
N CYS A 76 2.29 -10.40 -7.74
CA CYS A 76 2.64 -10.21 -9.16
C CYS A 76 3.78 -11.14 -9.66
N GLN A 77 4.35 -11.97 -8.80
CA GLN A 77 5.48 -12.81 -9.16
C GLN A 77 5.07 -13.93 -10.12
N GLY A 78 5.79 -14.07 -11.25
CA GLY A 78 5.62 -15.19 -12.18
C GLY A 78 4.51 -15.04 -13.23
N LEU A 79 3.88 -13.86 -13.37
CA LEU A 79 2.77 -13.62 -14.30
C LEU A 79 3.13 -13.90 -15.77
N SER A 80 4.35 -13.59 -16.20
CA SER A 80 4.81 -13.79 -17.56
C SER A 80 5.13 -15.26 -17.87
N SER A 81 5.50 -16.08 -16.86
CA SER A 81 5.72 -17.52 -17.05
C SER A 81 4.41 -18.28 -17.28
N ALA A 82 3.27 -17.73 -16.83
CA ALA A 82 1.93 -18.23 -17.10
C ALA A 82 1.41 -17.87 -18.51
N GLY A 83 2.10 -16.96 -19.23
CA GLY A 83 1.72 -16.53 -20.57
C GLY A 83 1.75 -17.64 -21.61
N ARG A 84 0.62 -17.86 -22.25
CA ARG A 84 0.26 -18.63 -23.49
C ARG A 84 0.84 -20.03 -23.71
N ARG A 85 1.86 -20.56 -23.00
CA ARG A 85 2.49 -21.83 -23.37
C ARG A 85 2.81 -22.84 -22.28
N LYS A 86 2.73 -22.51 -20.98
CA LYS A 86 2.91 -23.51 -19.90
C LYS A 86 1.91 -23.22 -18.80
N GLY A 87 0.95 -24.12 -18.66
CA GLY A 87 -0.22 -24.04 -17.81
C GLY A 87 0.05 -23.59 -16.37
N LEU A 88 -0.98 -23.17 -15.76
CA LEU A 88 -1.46 -22.98 -14.38
C LEU A 88 -0.61 -23.56 -13.20
N ASN A 89 0.65 -23.93 -13.38
CA ASN A 89 1.45 -24.67 -12.40
C ASN A 89 2.26 -23.80 -11.43
N ASP A 90 2.27 -22.49 -11.55
CA ASP A 90 2.80 -21.61 -10.49
C ASP A 90 1.62 -21.04 -9.71
N GLU A 91 1.42 -21.52 -8.49
CA GLU A 91 0.29 -21.15 -7.63
C GLU A 91 0.17 -19.64 -7.37
N ARG A 92 1.24 -18.89 -7.50
CA ARG A 92 1.26 -17.43 -7.21
C ARG A 92 0.84 -16.58 -8.41
N SER A 93 1.19 -16.97 -9.62
CA SER A 93 0.75 -16.31 -10.85
C SER A 93 -0.71 -16.59 -11.14
N GLY A 94 -1.23 -17.76 -10.73
CA GLY A 94 -2.62 -18.15 -10.88
C GLY A 94 -3.60 -17.22 -10.16
N LEU A 95 -3.22 -16.60 -9.05
CA LEU A 95 -4.12 -15.76 -8.25
C LEU A 95 -4.56 -14.47 -8.98
N PHE A 96 -3.64 -13.79 -9.67
CA PHE A 96 -3.99 -12.64 -10.50
C PHE A 96 -4.90 -13.06 -11.68
N ILE A 97 -4.58 -14.18 -12.32
CA ILE A 97 -5.38 -14.70 -13.42
C ILE A 97 -6.80 -15.04 -12.95
N ASN A 98 -6.95 -15.64 -11.75
CA ASN A 98 -8.27 -15.91 -11.18
C ASN A 98 -9.08 -14.62 -10.97
N ALA A 99 -8.43 -13.54 -10.51
CA ALA A 99 -9.10 -12.25 -10.36
C ALA A 99 -9.52 -11.66 -11.72
N VAL A 100 -8.68 -11.75 -12.75
CA VAL A 100 -9.03 -11.31 -14.10
C VAL A 100 -10.16 -12.16 -14.70
N GLU A 101 -10.14 -13.47 -14.48
CA GLU A 101 -11.20 -14.36 -14.94
C GLU A 101 -12.55 -14.03 -14.26
N LEU A 102 -12.52 -13.74 -12.95
CA LEU A 102 -13.70 -13.28 -12.22
C LEU A 102 -14.26 -11.97 -12.82
N ILE A 103 -13.38 -11.01 -13.17
CA ILE A 103 -13.78 -9.78 -13.85
C ILE A 103 -14.42 -10.10 -15.20
N ARG A 104 -13.82 -10.96 -16.01
CA ARG A 104 -14.34 -11.34 -17.34
C ARG A 104 -15.72 -11.99 -17.25
N GLN A 105 -15.89 -12.92 -16.32
CA GLN A 105 -17.16 -13.60 -16.08
C GLN A 105 -18.25 -12.62 -15.65
N MET A 106 -17.94 -11.70 -14.71
CA MET A 106 -18.87 -10.66 -14.28
C MET A 106 -19.25 -9.73 -15.44
N ARG A 107 -18.29 -9.32 -16.26
CA ARG A 107 -18.55 -8.48 -17.43
C ARG A 107 -19.38 -9.21 -18.49
N ALA A 108 -19.11 -10.49 -18.73
CA ALA A 108 -19.87 -11.29 -19.69
C ALA A 108 -21.35 -11.40 -19.31
N THR A 109 -21.67 -11.66 -18.04
CA THR A 109 -23.04 -11.79 -17.56
C THR A 109 -23.79 -10.47 -17.42
N THR A 110 -23.07 -9.35 -17.35
CA THR A 110 -23.65 -8.02 -17.20
C THR A 110 -23.61 -7.19 -18.49
N ASN A 111 -23.41 -7.81 -19.64
CA ASN A 111 -23.26 -7.12 -20.93
C ASN A 111 -22.19 -6.02 -20.93
N GLY A 112 -21.10 -6.24 -20.20
CA GLY A 112 -20.00 -5.30 -20.09
C GLY A 112 -20.22 -4.14 -19.11
N LEU A 113 -21.28 -4.14 -18.31
CA LEU A 113 -21.59 -3.04 -17.40
C LEU A 113 -20.73 -3.07 -16.13
N TYR A 114 -20.47 -4.25 -15.55
CA TYR A 114 -19.78 -4.43 -14.27
C TYR A 114 -18.60 -5.39 -14.35
N PRO A 115 -17.50 -5.11 -13.63
CA PRO A 115 -17.19 -3.82 -13.04
C PRO A 115 -16.87 -2.77 -14.12
N ARG A 116 -17.16 -1.50 -13.83
CA ARG A 116 -16.68 -0.38 -14.64
C ARG A 116 -15.22 -0.10 -14.35
N PHE A 117 -14.85 -0.04 -13.06
CA PHE A 117 -13.49 0.23 -12.64
C PHE A 117 -12.85 -1.00 -12.00
N VAL A 118 -11.60 -1.23 -12.36
CA VAL A 118 -10.72 -2.19 -11.67
C VAL A 118 -9.52 -1.44 -11.14
N VAL A 119 -9.26 -1.57 -9.83
CA VAL A 119 -8.09 -0.99 -9.17
C VAL A 119 -7.16 -2.12 -8.74
N TRP A 120 -5.91 -2.05 -9.15
CA TRP A 120 -4.88 -3.01 -8.75
C TRP A 120 -3.74 -2.29 -8.02
N GLU A 121 -3.41 -2.79 -6.83
CA GLU A 121 -2.28 -2.31 -6.04
C GLU A 121 -1.17 -3.35 -6.01
N ASN A 122 0.10 -2.88 -6.06
CA ASN A 122 1.23 -3.77 -5.92
C ASN A 122 2.52 -3.04 -5.50
N VAL A 123 3.58 -3.81 -5.26
CA VAL A 123 4.91 -3.25 -4.99
C VAL A 123 5.54 -2.70 -6.28
N PRO A 124 6.39 -1.64 -6.22
CA PRO A 124 7.04 -1.07 -7.41
C PRO A 124 7.89 -2.08 -8.20
N GLY A 125 8.36 -3.14 -7.54
CA GLY A 125 9.08 -4.24 -8.20
C GLY A 125 8.30 -4.92 -9.32
N ALA A 126 6.97 -4.80 -9.34
CA ALA A 126 6.14 -5.29 -10.43
C ALA A 126 6.52 -4.69 -11.79
N LEU A 127 6.96 -3.41 -11.84
CA LEU A 127 7.35 -2.72 -13.07
C LEU A 127 8.64 -3.25 -13.69
N THR A 128 9.48 -3.93 -12.91
CA THR A 128 10.80 -4.42 -13.34
C THR A 128 10.92 -5.94 -13.28
N SER A 129 9.97 -6.61 -12.64
CA SER A 129 9.94 -8.06 -12.51
C SER A 129 10.00 -8.73 -13.89
N ASN A 130 10.89 -9.74 -14.00
CA ASN A 130 11.10 -10.50 -15.22
C ASN A 130 11.33 -9.59 -16.46
N ASN A 131 12.22 -8.60 -16.33
CA ASN A 131 12.50 -7.60 -17.38
C ASN A 131 11.23 -6.89 -17.87
N GLY A 132 10.32 -6.54 -16.95
CA GLY A 132 9.08 -5.83 -17.24
C GLY A 132 7.97 -6.69 -17.86
N LEU A 133 8.22 -7.98 -18.10
CA LEU A 133 7.25 -8.88 -18.73
C LEU A 133 6.06 -9.20 -17.82
N ASP A 134 6.25 -9.18 -16.50
CA ASP A 134 5.15 -9.44 -15.56
C ASP A 134 4.14 -8.28 -15.58
N PHE A 135 4.60 -7.03 -15.59
CA PHE A 135 3.70 -5.88 -15.70
C PHE A 135 3.07 -5.76 -17.09
N ARG A 136 3.81 -6.13 -18.16
CA ARG A 136 3.23 -6.30 -19.48
C ARG A 136 2.03 -7.25 -19.46
N ALA A 137 2.19 -8.42 -18.83
CA ALA A 137 1.13 -9.39 -18.70
C ALA A 137 -0.12 -8.83 -17.99
N VAL A 138 0.08 -8.05 -16.89
CA VAL A 138 -1.02 -7.34 -16.21
C VAL A 138 -1.79 -6.47 -17.20
N LEU A 139 -1.08 -5.63 -17.98
CA LEU A 139 -1.71 -4.76 -18.97
C LEU A 139 -2.44 -5.55 -20.06
N GLU A 140 -1.81 -6.61 -20.59
CA GLU A 140 -2.40 -7.45 -21.65
C GLU A 140 -3.63 -8.21 -21.17
N TYR A 141 -3.63 -8.73 -19.94
CA TYR A 141 -4.79 -9.40 -19.36
C TYR A 141 -5.99 -8.48 -19.18
N LEU A 142 -5.76 -7.21 -18.80
CA LEU A 142 -6.82 -6.22 -18.58
C LEU A 142 -7.31 -5.63 -19.92
N THR A 143 -6.39 -5.32 -20.84
CA THR A 143 -6.72 -4.64 -22.09
C THR A 143 -7.11 -5.58 -23.24
N GLU A 144 -6.90 -6.89 -23.06
CA GLU A 144 -7.09 -7.93 -24.08
C GLU A 144 -6.33 -7.63 -25.39
N SER A 145 -5.21 -6.94 -25.28
CA SER A 145 -4.43 -6.43 -26.40
C SER A 145 -2.95 -6.67 -26.18
N GLU A 146 -2.22 -6.88 -27.25
CA GLU A 146 -0.76 -6.97 -27.21
C GLU A 146 -0.15 -5.61 -26.84
N ILE A 147 0.77 -5.59 -25.85
CA ILE A 147 1.42 -4.37 -25.36
C ILE A 147 2.93 -4.48 -25.59
N PRO A 148 3.54 -3.55 -26.35
CA PRO A 148 4.98 -3.56 -26.54
C PRO A 148 5.70 -3.21 -25.23
N VAL A 149 6.78 -3.91 -24.93
CA VAL A 149 7.69 -3.58 -23.84
C VAL A 149 8.81 -2.69 -24.38
N SER A 150 9.27 -1.73 -23.59
CA SER A 150 10.43 -0.92 -23.95
C SER A 150 11.68 -1.82 -24.08
N ARG A 151 12.68 -1.37 -24.88
CA ARG A 151 13.88 -2.18 -25.16
C ARG A 151 14.73 -2.47 -23.92
N ASP A 152 14.64 -1.63 -22.91
CA ASP A 152 15.34 -1.77 -21.63
C ASP A 152 14.57 -2.60 -20.60
N GLY A 153 13.38 -3.10 -20.93
CA GLY A 153 12.54 -3.89 -20.04
C GLY A 153 11.99 -3.13 -18.84
N ARG A 154 11.99 -1.80 -18.88
CA ARG A 154 11.54 -0.95 -17.76
C ARG A 154 10.27 -0.21 -18.11
N TRP A 155 9.36 -0.14 -17.16
CA TRP A 155 8.17 0.69 -17.21
C TRP A 155 8.40 1.99 -16.42
N ALA A 156 7.85 3.09 -16.91
CA ALA A 156 7.85 4.35 -16.17
C ALA A 156 7.01 4.24 -14.89
N ASP A 157 7.32 5.06 -13.90
CA ASP A 157 6.60 5.14 -12.61
C ASP A 157 5.13 5.58 -12.76
N ALA A 158 4.77 6.12 -13.92
CA ALA A 158 3.42 6.50 -14.31
C ALA A 158 3.23 6.32 -15.81
N GLY A 159 2.01 5.97 -16.24
CA GLY A 159 1.71 5.80 -17.64
C GLY A 159 0.23 5.57 -17.92
N LEU A 160 -0.12 5.61 -19.21
CA LEU A 160 -1.46 5.41 -19.73
C LEU A 160 -1.40 4.51 -20.96
N VAL A 161 -2.27 3.51 -21.01
CA VAL A 161 -2.52 2.67 -22.17
C VAL A 161 -4.01 2.73 -22.49
N GLN A 162 -4.33 3.13 -23.71
CA GLN A 162 -5.70 3.19 -24.22
C GLN A 162 -5.92 2.09 -25.23
N ARG A 163 -6.91 1.24 -24.99
CA ARG A 163 -7.28 0.13 -25.87
C ARG A 163 -8.79 0.01 -26.00
N ARG A 164 -9.22 -0.82 -26.94
CA ARG A 164 -10.65 -0.99 -27.20
C ARG A 164 -11.40 -1.51 -25.97
N ALA A 165 -10.84 -2.46 -25.23
CA ALA A 165 -11.50 -3.06 -24.07
C ALA A 165 -11.59 -2.09 -22.88
N CYS A 166 -10.48 -1.41 -22.55
CA CYS A 166 -10.42 -0.45 -21.45
C CYS A 166 -9.26 0.53 -21.63
N ASP A 167 -9.30 1.62 -20.88
CA ASP A 167 -8.16 2.50 -20.64
C ASP A 167 -7.54 2.14 -19.31
N VAL A 168 -6.22 2.01 -19.29
CA VAL A 168 -5.46 1.65 -18.08
C VAL A 168 -4.44 2.72 -17.77
N ALA A 169 -4.57 3.36 -16.63
CA ALA A 169 -3.56 4.26 -16.09
C ALA A 169 -2.87 3.62 -14.88
N TRP A 170 -1.59 3.95 -14.66
CA TRP A 170 -0.87 3.55 -13.45
C TRP A 170 0.03 4.68 -12.95
N ARG A 171 0.25 4.68 -11.64
CA ARG A 171 1.15 5.63 -10.97
C ARG A 171 1.71 5.02 -9.69
N ILE A 172 2.98 5.29 -9.40
CA ILE A 172 3.54 5.01 -8.07
C ILE A 172 3.13 6.13 -7.12
N LEU A 173 2.47 5.76 -6.02
CA LEU A 173 2.21 6.64 -4.88
C LEU A 173 3.16 6.28 -3.73
N ASP A 174 3.72 7.29 -3.07
CA ASP A 174 4.54 7.11 -1.86
C ASP A 174 3.79 7.70 -0.67
N ALA A 175 3.45 6.86 0.29
CA ALA A 175 2.59 7.19 1.43
C ALA A 175 3.04 8.44 2.22
N GLN A 176 4.34 8.75 2.24
CA GLN A 176 4.88 9.94 2.91
C GLN A 176 4.26 11.26 2.41
N TYR A 177 3.75 11.28 1.18
CA TYR A 177 3.11 12.48 0.59
C TYR A 177 1.60 12.50 0.83
N TRP A 178 1.04 11.44 1.45
CA TRP A 178 -0.39 11.25 1.66
C TRP A 178 -0.79 11.29 3.14
N GLY A 179 0.01 11.94 4.00
CA GLY A 179 -0.35 12.23 5.38
C GLY A 179 0.16 11.24 6.42
N VAL A 180 0.88 10.21 6.05
CA VAL A 180 1.54 9.28 6.99
C VAL A 180 3.06 9.39 6.93
N PRO A 181 3.77 9.34 8.07
CA PRO A 181 5.23 9.48 8.12
C PRO A 181 5.94 8.17 7.75
N GLN A 182 5.55 7.55 6.62
CA GLN A 182 6.11 6.29 6.15
C GLN A 182 6.47 6.38 4.66
N ARG A 183 7.71 6.02 4.32
CA ARG A 183 8.12 5.78 2.94
C ARG A 183 7.60 4.42 2.50
N ARG A 184 6.41 4.42 1.87
CA ARG A 184 5.80 3.21 1.32
C ARG A 184 5.36 3.48 -0.09
N LYS A 185 6.21 3.11 -1.03
CA LYS A 185 5.89 3.20 -2.46
C LYS A 185 5.05 2.01 -2.87
N ARG A 186 3.94 2.28 -3.56
CA ARG A 186 3.10 1.27 -4.20
C ARG A 186 2.68 1.76 -5.58
N ILE A 187 2.60 0.82 -6.51
CA ILE A 187 1.96 1.08 -7.79
C ILE A 187 0.45 0.94 -7.60
N PHE A 188 -0.29 1.92 -8.09
CA PHE A 188 -1.73 1.85 -8.25
C PHE A 188 -2.03 1.90 -9.74
N LEU A 189 -2.87 0.98 -10.19
CA LEU A 189 -3.35 0.89 -11.54
C LEU A 189 -4.86 0.98 -11.52
N VAL A 190 -5.43 1.78 -12.41
CA VAL A 190 -6.88 1.89 -12.61
C VAL A 190 -7.18 1.53 -14.05
N ALA A 191 -8.04 0.54 -14.25
CA ALA A 191 -8.63 0.23 -15.54
C ALA A 191 -10.09 0.72 -15.57
N ASP A 192 -10.44 1.53 -16.56
CA ASP A 192 -11.80 2.00 -16.82
C ASP A 192 -12.35 1.29 -18.08
N PHE A 193 -13.36 0.44 -17.87
CA PHE A 193 -14.04 -0.32 -18.88
C PHE A 193 -15.29 0.39 -19.45
N GLY A 194 -15.48 1.65 -19.12
CA GLY A 194 -16.60 2.44 -19.63
C GLY A 194 -16.69 2.42 -21.15
N ALA A 195 -17.91 2.34 -21.68
CA ALA A 195 -18.13 2.38 -23.11
C ALA A 195 -17.79 3.75 -23.73
N THR A 196 -18.05 4.82 -22.96
CA THR A 196 -17.76 6.20 -23.31
C THR A 196 -17.28 6.96 -22.07
N GLY A 197 -16.61 8.09 -22.27
CA GLY A 197 -16.21 8.98 -21.16
C GLY A 197 -15.24 8.33 -20.18
N ARG A 198 -14.28 7.54 -20.69
CA ARG A 198 -13.25 6.91 -19.86
C ARG A 198 -12.37 7.95 -19.19
N CYS A 199 -11.97 7.68 -17.95
CA CYS A 199 -11.33 8.64 -17.08
C CYS A 199 -10.21 8.05 -16.21
N ALA A 200 -9.64 6.90 -16.58
CA ALA A 200 -8.56 6.25 -15.83
C ALA A 200 -7.39 7.20 -15.55
N ASP A 201 -7.03 8.02 -16.53
CA ASP A 201 -6.01 9.07 -16.42
C ASP A 201 -6.39 10.14 -15.40
N LYS A 202 -7.63 10.61 -15.43
CA LYS A 202 -8.13 11.67 -14.51
C LYS A 202 -8.22 11.21 -13.06
N ILE A 203 -8.32 9.90 -12.82
CA ILE A 203 -8.34 9.33 -11.48
C ILE A 203 -6.95 9.39 -10.86
N LEU A 204 -5.92 8.98 -11.59
CA LEU A 204 -4.56 8.88 -11.05
C LEU A 204 -3.69 10.12 -11.28
N PHE A 205 -4.01 10.93 -12.29
CA PHE A 205 -3.26 12.14 -12.60
C PHE A 205 -4.08 13.38 -12.23
N GLU A 206 -3.45 14.27 -11.51
CA GLU A 206 -4.05 15.57 -11.22
C GLU A 206 -4.05 16.42 -12.48
N PRO A 207 -5.13 17.19 -12.75
CA PRO A 207 -5.08 18.17 -13.83
C PRO A 207 -3.91 19.11 -13.58
N GLN A 208 -2.99 19.21 -14.52
CA GLN A 208 -1.84 20.09 -14.41
C GLN A 208 -2.32 21.56 -14.43
N ILE A 209 -2.51 22.13 -13.25
CA ILE A 209 -2.40 23.57 -13.05
C ILE A 209 -0.94 23.83 -12.63
N VAL A 210 -0.01 23.72 -13.56
CA VAL A 210 1.39 24.06 -13.30
C VAL A 210 1.80 25.16 -14.27
N PRO A 211 2.14 26.35 -13.78
CA PRO A 211 3.09 27.18 -14.49
C PRO A 211 4.42 26.41 -14.52
N ILE A 212 4.91 26.13 -15.71
CA ILE A 212 6.19 25.44 -15.95
C ILE A 212 7.31 26.32 -15.41
N ASP A 213 7.71 26.08 -14.16
CA ASP A 213 8.93 26.60 -13.60
C ASP A 213 9.63 25.46 -12.86
N SER A 214 10.38 24.67 -13.61
CA SER A 214 11.08 23.47 -13.16
C SER A 214 12.07 23.71 -12.01
N LYS A 215 12.46 24.97 -11.78
CA LYS A 215 13.30 25.37 -10.63
C LYS A 215 12.53 25.56 -9.33
N LYS A 216 11.20 25.80 -9.39
CA LYS A 216 10.35 25.95 -8.20
C LYS A 216 9.76 24.63 -7.69
N SER A 217 9.71 23.58 -8.50
CA SER A 217 9.20 22.28 -8.07
C SER A 217 10.10 21.61 -7.01
N ALA A 218 11.42 21.66 -7.22
CA ALA A 218 12.39 21.12 -6.25
C ALA A 218 12.38 21.88 -4.91
N GLN A 219 12.06 23.19 -4.92
CA GLN A 219 11.90 23.98 -3.71
C GLN A 219 10.52 23.76 -3.04
N LYS A 220 9.48 23.45 -3.82
CA LYS A 220 8.15 23.13 -3.30
C LYS A 220 8.09 21.75 -2.65
N GLU A 221 8.82 20.78 -3.19
CA GLU A 221 8.99 19.47 -2.55
C GLU A 221 9.75 19.58 -1.22
N LYS A 222 10.80 20.39 -1.15
CA LYS A 222 11.44 20.73 0.13
C LYS A 222 10.51 21.47 1.08
N GLY A 223 9.65 22.34 0.58
CA GLY A 223 8.68 23.10 1.38
C GLY A 223 7.50 22.25 1.89
N ALA A 224 7.04 21.25 1.13
CA ALA A 224 6.00 20.31 1.55
C ALA A 224 6.54 19.33 2.62
N SER A 225 7.77 18.86 2.45
CA SER A 225 8.49 18.07 3.47
C SER A 225 8.66 18.86 4.78
N ILE A 226 8.99 20.16 4.69
CA ILE A 226 9.12 21.06 5.86
C ILE A 226 7.77 21.36 6.53
N ARG A 227 6.64 21.35 5.76
CA ARG A 227 5.30 21.54 6.35
C ARG A 227 4.78 20.29 7.04
N ALA A 228 5.06 19.11 6.50
CA ALA A 228 4.77 17.84 7.17
C ALA A 228 5.61 17.68 8.45
N SER A 229 6.88 18.11 8.44
CA SER A 229 7.75 18.11 9.62
C SER A 229 7.37 19.16 10.69
N LYS A 230 6.68 20.26 10.30
CA LYS A 230 6.20 21.26 11.29
C LYS A 230 4.98 20.79 12.09
N GLY A 231 4.24 19.77 11.62
CA GLY A 231 3.19 19.10 12.39
C GLY A 231 3.71 18.03 13.35
N ALA A 232 4.85 17.45 13.08
CA ALA A 232 5.53 16.44 13.90
C ALA A 232 6.79 17.06 14.54
N ARG A 233 6.60 17.92 15.56
CA ARG A 233 7.73 18.42 16.35
C ARG A 233 8.24 17.32 17.26
N VAL A 234 9.41 16.81 17.04
CA VAL A 234 10.69 16.94 17.77
C VAL A 234 11.70 15.97 17.17
N SER A 235 12.69 16.45 16.49
CA SER A 235 13.90 15.70 16.18
C SER A 235 14.96 16.01 17.25
N ILE A 236 15.40 14.98 17.97
CA ILE A 236 16.62 15.03 18.77
C ILE A 236 17.59 14.03 18.12
N PRO A 237 18.75 14.46 17.64
CA PRO A 237 19.73 13.54 17.08
C PRO A 237 20.32 12.68 18.20
N MET A 238 20.18 11.36 18.09
CA MET A 238 20.80 10.39 18.99
C MET A 238 21.31 9.20 18.19
N GLY A 239 22.57 8.85 18.35
CA GLY A 239 23.18 7.66 17.78
C GLY A 239 23.39 6.59 18.85
N PHE A 240 23.12 5.33 18.53
CA PHE A 240 23.40 4.21 19.42
C PHE A 240 23.95 2.99 18.65
N ASN A 241 24.62 2.11 19.39
CA ASN A 241 25.11 0.84 18.85
C ASN A 241 24.23 -0.30 19.37
N PRO A 242 23.32 -0.88 18.56
CA PRO A 242 22.40 -1.94 19.00
C PRO A 242 23.08 -3.27 19.31
N ASN A 243 24.37 -3.45 18.95
CA ASN A 243 25.15 -4.64 19.28
C ASN A 243 25.98 -4.51 20.56
N ALA A 244 25.97 -3.36 21.22
CA ALA A 244 26.52 -3.24 22.54
C ALA A 244 25.52 -3.91 23.50
N GLY A 245 25.84 -5.08 23.97
CA GLY A 245 24.98 -5.91 24.84
C GLY A 245 24.64 -5.33 26.20
N VAL A 246 24.90 -4.04 26.44
CA VAL A 246 24.57 -3.31 27.68
C VAL A 246 24.15 -1.91 27.30
N ILE A 247 22.96 -1.52 27.73
CA ILE A 247 22.32 -0.21 27.52
C ILE A 247 23.13 0.96 28.11
N ASP A 248 24.07 0.70 29.00
CA ASP A 248 24.78 1.72 29.82
C ASP A 248 25.84 2.53 29.05
N ASN A 249 26.19 2.17 27.82
CA ASN A 249 27.24 2.85 27.04
C ASN A 249 26.69 3.56 25.76
N MET A 250 25.47 4.04 25.77
CA MET A 250 24.94 4.85 24.67
C MET A 250 25.41 6.30 24.78
N PRO A 251 26.19 6.84 23.83
CA PRO A 251 26.45 8.26 23.78
C PRO A 251 25.17 9.00 23.38
N VAL A 252 24.60 9.73 24.33
CA VAL A 252 23.48 10.66 24.09
C VAL A 252 24.08 12.00 23.72
N LEU A 253 24.11 12.34 22.43
CA LEU A 253 24.45 13.67 21.96
C LEU A 253 23.17 14.51 21.94
N CYS A 254 23.01 15.36 22.97
CA CYS A 254 21.94 16.35 23.02
C CYS A 254 22.49 17.72 22.61
N ASP A 255 22.18 18.21 21.43
CA ASP A 255 22.26 19.62 21.13
C ASP A 255 20.92 20.28 21.49
N LYS A 256 21.02 21.12 22.55
CA LYS A 256 20.03 22.08 23.07
C LYS A 256 18.54 21.73 22.93
N VAL A 257 17.98 21.25 24.02
CA VAL A 257 16.54 21.06 24.21
C VAL A 257 15.83 22.40 24.43
N PRO A 258 14.84 22.80 23.62
CA PRO A 258 13.97 23.93 23.97
C PRO A 258 13.08 23.57 25.16
N THR A 259 12.84 24.55 26.05
CA THR A 259 11.96 24.43 27.20
C THR A 259 10.59 23.88 26.84
N MET A 260 10.23 22.70 27.36
CA MET A 260 8.93 22.07 27.13
C MET A 260 7.85 22.78 27.94
N LYS A 261 6.88 23.40 27.27
CA LYS A 261 5.57 23.71 27.88
C LYS A 261 4.71 22.46 27.86
N ALA A 262 4.08 22.19 28.99
CA ALA A 262 3.32 21.00 29.29
C ALA A 262 2.10 20.84 28.38
N VAL A 263 2.24 20.13 27.28
CA VAL A 263 1.18 19.35 26.67
C VAL A 263 1.80 18.01 26.29
N THR A 264 1.49 17.02 27.06
CA THR A 264 2.02 15.65 27.01
C THR A 264 1.61 14.96 25.72
N ARG A 265 2.40 15.13 24.67
CA ARG A 265 2.50 14.13 23.62
C ARG A 265 3.95 13.66 23.61
N LEU A 266 4.15 12.41 24.01
CA LEU A 266 5.44 11.73 23.89
C LEU A 266 5.96 11.90 22.47
N ALA A 267 7.07 12.59 22.33
CA ALA A 267 7.76 12.69 21.06
C ALA A 267 8.39 11.33 20.78
N VAL A 268 7.90 10.67 19.74
CA VAL A 268 8.42 9.39 19.27
C VAL A 268 9.47 9.69 18.21
N CYS A 269 10.74 9.38 18.50
CA CYS A 269 11.77 9.40 17.49
C CYS A 269 11.80 8.02 16.81
N ALA A 270 11.46 7.96 15.55
CA ALA A 270 11.59 6.73 14.77
C ALA A 270 13.03 6.55 14.29
N TYR A 271 13.58 5.37 14.53
CA TYR A 271 14.90 4.98 14.05
C TYR A 271 14.72 3.95 12.94
N SER A 272 15.35 4.20 11.80
CA SER A 272 15.51 3.18 10.77
C SER A 272 16.92 2.59 10.85
N PHE A 273 17.02 1.28 10.84
CA PHE A 273 18.30 0.58 10.80
C PHE A 273 18.22 -0.62 9.84
N ASP A 274 19.36 -0.98 9.30
CA ASP A 274 19.49 -2.14 8.41
C ASP A 274 19.79 -3.37 9.25
N ALA A 275 18.78 -4.23 9.44
CA ALA A 275 18.83 -5.36 10.34
C ALA A 275 19.33 -6.66 9.67
N LEU A 276 19.35 -6.72 8.33
CA LEU A 276 19.69 -7.95 7.61
C LEU A 276 21.20 -8.18 7.42
N GLU A 277 21.98 -7.12 7.44
CA GLU A 277 23.43 -7.26 7.36
C GLU A 277 24.01 -7.40 8.75
N SER A 278 24.50 -8.59 9.10
CA SER A 278 25.15 -8.88 10.39
C SER A 278 26.31 -7.93 10.74
N ASN A 279 26.84 -7.23 9.76
CA ASN A 279 27.90 -6.22 9.89
C ASN A 279 27.44 -4.79 9.55
N SER A 280 26.16 -4.52 9.35
CA SER A 280 25.65 -3.21 8.95
C SER A 280 26.05 -2.11 9.92
N MET A 281 26.08 -2.40 11.23
CA MET A 281 26.51 -1.48 12.28
C MET A 281 28.02 -1.25 12.33
N LYS A 282 28.81 -2.12 11.72
CA LYS A 282 30.29 -2.04 11.62
C LYS A 282 30.75 -1.53 10.26
N SER A 283 29.85 -1.38 9.31
CA SER A 283 30.16 -0.91 7.96
C SER A 283 30.62 0.54 7.97
N LYS A 284 31.64 0.84 7.19
CA LYS A 284 32.11 2.21 6.93
C LYS A 284 31.19 2.96 5.96
N ASN A 285 30.19 2.30 5.39
CA ASN A 285 29.22 2.93 4.50
C ASN A 285 28.34 3.92 5.32
N PRO A 286 28.32 5.21 4.99
CA PRO A 286 27.52 6.21 5.72
C PRO A 286 26.02 5.98 5.65
N HIS A 287 25.57 5.08 4.74
CA HIS A 287 24.16 4.71 4.59
C HIS A 287 23.77 3.42 5.33
N SER A 288 24.72 2.74 5.96
CA SER A 288 24.47 1.55 6.77
C SER A 288 24.34 1.89 8.25
N GLY A 289 23.73 0.98 9.00
CA GLY A 289 23.59 1.12 10.44
C GLY A 289 22.33 1.89 10.88
N CYS A 290 22.31 2.25 12.16
CA CYS A 290 21.20 2.97 12.78
C CYS A 290 21.29 4.47 12.50
N ARG A 291 20.17 5.05 12.09
CA ARG A 291 20.03 6.49 11.92
C ARG A 291 18.63 6.95 12.32
N ILE A 292 18.55 8.19 12.77
CA ILE A 292 17.28 8.85 13.03
C ILE A 292 16.65 9.21 11.69
N VAL A 293 15.36 8.97 11.56
CA VAL A 293 14.58 9.33 10.39
C VAL A 293 13.30 10.01 10.82
N ASP A 294 12.89 11.04 10.09
CA ASP A 294 11.60 11.70 10.28
C ASP A 294 10.45 10.88 9.66
N ILE A 295 10.79 9.96 8.77
CA ILE A 295 9.84 9.15 8.03
C ILE A 295 10.28 7.69 8.13
N ALA A 296 9.39 6.86 8.66
CA ALA A 296 9.61 5.43 8.77
C ALA A 296 9.70 4.75 7.39
N ARG A 297 10.48 3.66 7.31
CA ARG A 297 10.52 2.81 6.12
C ARG A 297 9.24 2.00 5.99
N THR A 298 9.06 1.38 4.85
CA THR A 298 7.96 0.44 4.62
C THR A 298 8.00 -0.70 5.64
N LEU A 299 6.87 -0.96 6.27
CA LEU A 299 6.66 -2.21 7.00
C LEU A 299 6.60 -3.35 6.00
N ASP A 300 7.42 -4.36 6.16
CA ASP A 300 7.42 -5.55 5.34
C ASP A 300 7.10 -6.80 6.20
N THR A 301 6.89 -7.91 5.55
CA THR A 301 6.50 -9.18 6.16
C THR A 301 7.57 -10.25 6.09
N SER A 302 8.80 -9.88 5.74
CA SER A 302 9.92 -10.82 5.63
C SER A 302 10.17 -11.56 6.95
N THR A 303 9.93 -10.88 8.07
CA THR A 303 9.82 -11.52 9.39
C THR A 303 8.64 -10.93 10.20
N PRO A 304 8.07 -11.68 11.15
CA PRO A 304 7.01 -11.16 12.02
C PRO A 304 7.47 -10.02 12.94
N ASP A 305 8.76 -9.78 13.05
CA ASP A 305 9.37 -8.79 13.90
C ASP A 305 9.83 -7.58 13.09
N PRO A 306 9.18 -6.42 13.19
CA PRO A 306 9.54 -5.23 12.43
C PRO A 306 10.98 -4.76 12.64
N ALA A 307 11.58 -5.08 13.79
CA ALA A 307 12.97 -4.74 14.08
C ALA A 307 13.99 -5.65 13.38
N LYS A 308 13.56 -6.80 12.86
CA LYS A 308 14.40 -7.77 12.13
C LYS A 308 14.19 -7.73 10.63
N ASN A 309 13.22 -6.97 10.16
CA ASN A 309 12.97 -6.81 8.74
C ASN A 309 14.07 -5.95 8.09
N GLN A 310 14.23 -6.12 6.78
CA GLN A 310 15.17 -5.31 6.01
C GLN A 310 14.85 -3.83 6.18
N GLY A 311 15.75 -3.07 6.79
CA GLY A 311 15.52 -1.69 7.14
C GLY A 311 14.64 -1.49 8.38
N GLY A 312 14.77 -2.37 9.38
CA GLY A 312 14.00 -2.39 10.62
C GLY A 312 13.70 -1.02 11.23
N ILE A 313 12.60 -0.95 11.95
CA ILE A 313 12.12 0.28 12.60
C ILE A 313 12.07 0.05 14.11
N ALA A 314 12.59 0.99 14.87
CA ALA A 314 12.51 1.00 16.33
C ALA A 314 12.18 2.40 16.84
N ILE A 315 11.66 2.47 18.03
CA ILE A 315 11.35 3.70 18.74
C ILE A 315 12.28 3.85 19.93
N MET A 316 12.79 5.06 20.16
CA MET A 316 13.46 5.38 21.40
C MET A 316 12.52 6.21 22.28
N GLU A 317 12.16 5.67 23.41
CA GLU A 317 11.45 6.40 24.47
C GLU A 317 12.45 7.07 25.41
N ARG A 318 12.24 8.36 25.67
CA ARG A 318 13.03 9.10 26.64
C ARG A 318 12.43 8.91 28.04
N LYS A 319 12.89 7.88 28.76
CA LYS A 319 12.85 7.85 30.23
C LYS A 319 14.21 8.31 30.77
N LEU A 320 14.37 8.43 32.07
CA LEU A 320 15.63 8.87 32.73
C LEU A 320 16.88 8.14 32.20
N TYR A 321 16.68 6.93 31.68
CA TYR A 321 17.64 6.12 30.92
C TYR A 321 16.92 5.71 29.63
N GLY A 322 17.20 6.36 28.48
CA GLY A 322 16.55 6.04 27.21
C GLY A 322 16.69 4.55 26.86
N TYR A 323 15.61 3.90 26.47
CA TYR A 323 15.66 2.53 25.95
C TYR A 323 15.04 2.47 24.55
N VAL A 324 15.54 1.54 23.74
CA VAL A 324 15.05 1.28 22.39
C VAL A 324 14.10 0.10 22.47
N ARG A 325 12.91 0.26 21.93
CA ARG A 325 11.93 -0.81 21.83
C ARG A 325 11.39 -0.94 20.41
N ARG A 326 10.76 -2.04 20.14
CA ARG A 326 10.01 -2.26 18.90
C ARG A 326 8.77 -1.38 18.85
N LEU A 327 8.33 -1.08 17.63
CA LEU A 327 6.99 -0.55 17.42
C LEU A 327 5.94 -1.51 17.97
N THR A 328 4.91 -0.99 18.58
CA THR A 328 3.71 -1.75 18.90
C THR A 328 2.84 -1.94 17.65
N PRO A 329 1.92 -2.92 17.61
CA PRO A 329 0.96 -3.02 16.52
C PRO A 329 0.14 -1.75 16.30
N LEU A 330 -0.26 -1.07 17.38
CA LEU A 330 -0.96 0.22 17.31
C LEU A 330 -0.13 1.30 16.59
N GLU A 331 1.16 1.38 16.85
CA GLU A 331 2.04 2.34 16.17
C GLU A 331 2.22 1.98 14.69
N CYS A 332 2.24 0.68 14.36
CA CYS A 332 2.26 0.22 12.97
C CYS A 332 0.95 0.54 12.24
N GLU A 333 -0.20 0.42 12.91
CA GLU A 333 -1.50 0.84 12.37
C GLU A 333 -1.51 2.33 12.03
N ARG A 334 -1.05 3.18 12.95
CA ARG A 334 -0.92 4.63 12.74
C ARG A 334 0.03 4.99 11.60
N LEU A 335 1.14 4.25 11.44
CA LEU A 335 2.06 4.42 10.31
C LEU A 335 1.43 4.06 8.97
N GLN A 336 0.45 3.16 8.95
CA GLN A 336 -0.32 2.81 7.76
C GLN A 336 -1.55 3.72 7.55
N GLY A 337 -1.83 4.64 8.51
CA GLY A 337 -3.02 5.49 8.46
C GLY A 337 -4.32 4.77 8.80
N LEU A 338 -4.23 3.59 9.45
CA LEU A 338 -5.37 2.86 9.94
C LEU A 338 -5.89 3.47 11.26
N PRO A 339 -7.16 3.29 11.61
CA PRO A 339 -7.69 3.63 12.92
C PRO A 339 -6.97 2.89 14.06
N ASP A 340 -6.91 3.49 15.23
CA ASP A 340 -6.30 2.88 16.42
C ASP A 340 -6.97 1.55 16.77
N ASN A 341 -6.16 0.53 17.05
CA ASN A 341 -6.60 -0.82 17.40
C ASN A 341 -7.41 -1.52 16.29
N TRP A 342 -7.21 -1.14 15.05
CA TRP A 342 -7.88 -1.73 13.89
C TRP A 342 -7.74 -3.25 13.84
N THR A 343 -6.53 -3.76 14.07
CA THR A 343 -6.25 -5.21 14.05
C THR A 343 -6.42 -5.88 15.41
N LEU A 344 -6.83 -5.16 16.46
CA LEU A 344 -7.09 -5.74 17.77
C LEU A 344 -8.52 -6.31 17.82
N ILE A 345 -8.63 -7.61 17.64
CA ILE A 345 -9.92 -8.33 17.67
C ILE A 345 -9.95 -9.32 18.83
N ASP A 346 -11.15 -9.63 19.32
CA ASP A 346 -11.36 -10.68 20.33
C ASP A 346 -11.47 -12.04 19.62
N ASP A 347 -10.34 -12.57 19.18
CA ASP A 347 -10.21 -13.86 18.50
C ASP A 347 -8.89 -14.53 18.92
N LYS A 348 -8.90 -15.87 19.05
CA LYS A 348 -7.71 -16.65 19.42
C LYS A 348 -6.54 -16.51 18.45
N SER A 349 -6.79 -16.12 17.22
CA SER A 349 -5.75 -15.83 16.22
C SER A 349 -5.10 -14.46 16.38
N CYS A 350 -5.65 -13.58 17.25
CA CYS A 350 -5.13 -12.25 17.49
C CYS A 350 -3.87 -12.29 18.37
N SER A 351 -2.73 -12.28 17.72
CA SER A 351 -1.42 -12.11 18.36
C SER A 351 -0.70 -10.90 17.74
N ASP A 352 0.25 -10.32 18.47
CA ASP A 352 1.05 -9.21 17.91
C ASP A 352 1.73 -9.62 16.60
N THR A 353 2.22 -10.87 16.50
CA THR A 353 2.81 -11.41 15.26
C THR A 353 1.81 -11.42 14.10
N ALA A 354 0.58 -11.87 14.34
CA ALA A 354 -0.47 -11.86 13.31
C ALA A 354 -0.83 -10.42 12.90
N ARG A 355 -0.93 -9.51 13.87
CA ARG A 355 -1.18 -8.08 13.65
C ARG A 355 -0.08 -7.44 12.81
N TYR A 356 1.20 -7.59 13.18
CA TYR A 356 2.34 -7.06 12.41
C TYR A 356 2.34 -7.57 10.97
N ARG A 357 2.12 -8.88 10.78
CA ARG A 357 2.06 -9.48 9.45
C ARG A 357 0.91 -8.90 8.62
N ALA A 358 -0.26 -8.80 9.19
CA ALA A 358 -1.45 -8.30 8.50
C ALA A 358 -1.32 -6.82 8.13
N ILE A 359 -0.82 -5.98 9.06
CA ILE A 359 -0.54 -4.56 8.81
C ILE A 359 0.53 -4.40 7.72
N GLY A 360 1.62 -5.19 7.79
CA GLY A 360 2.71 -5.14 6.80
C GLY A 360 2.29 -5.56 5.40
N ASN A 361 1.36 -6.53 5.26
CA ASN A 361 0.77 -6.93 3.98
C ASN A 361 -0.19 -5.88 3.42
N GLY A 362 -0.83 -5.06 4.29
CA GLY A 362 -1.75 -4.02 3.88
C GLY A 362 -1.07 -2.88 3.13
N MET A 363 -1.86 -2.00 2.55
CA MET A 363 -1.40 -0.74 1.95
C MET A 363 -1.52 0.42 2.94
N ALA A 364 -0.91 1.57 2.62
CA ALA A 364 -1.15 2.79 3.35
C ALA A 364 -2.56 3.31 3.03
N GLN A 365 -3.40 3.41 4.06
CA GLN A 365 -4.82 3.76 3.93
C GLN A 365 -5.07 5.05 3.15
N PRO A 366 -4.33 6.17 3.38
CA PRO A 366 -4.58 7.41 2.65
C PRO A 366 -4.37 7.31 1.13
N CYS A 367 -3.53 6.37 0.66
CA CYS A 367 -3.36 6.15 -0.78
C CYS A 367 -4.58 5.47 -1.40
N ALA A 368 -5.18 4.50 -0.68
CA ALA A 368 -6.42 3.86 -1.10
C ALA A 368 -7.60 4.84 -1.10
N ASP A 369 -7.72 5.62 -0.01
CA ASP A 369 -8.72 6.68 0.12
C ASP A 369 -8.66 7.66 -1.05
N TYR A 370 -7.45 8.11 -1.41
CA TYR A 370 -7.26 9.00 -2.56
C TYR A 370 -7.78 8.38 -3.85
N VAL A 371 -7.40 7.14 -4.17
CA VAL A 371 -7.79 6.51 -5.43
C VAL A 371 -9.30 6.34 -5.54
N LEU A 372 -9.96 5.86 -4.47
CA LEU A 372 -11.41 5.66 -4.50
C LEU A 372 -12.17 6.99 -4.48
N GLN A 373 -11.72 8.00 -3.73
CA GLN A 373 -12.31 9.34 -3.76
C GLN A 373 -12.22 9.93 -5.17
N ARG A 374 -11.08 9.78 -5.86
CA ARG A 374 -10.92 10.26 -7.24
C ARG A 374 -11.86 9.57 -8.22
N ILE A 375 -12.20 8.28 -8.02
CA ILE A 375 -13.22 7.60 -8.83
C ILE A 375 -14.57 8.31 -8.68
N VAL A 376 -14.94 8.64 -7.45
CA VAL A 376 -16.20 9.37 -7.18
C VAL A 376 -16.18 10.77 -7.78
N ASP A 377 -15.07 11.51 -7.58
CA ASP A 377 -14.92 12.91 -8.04
C ASP A 377 -15.03 13.07 -9.56
N VAL A 378 -14.51 12.09 -10.34
CA VAL A 378 -14.55 12.19 -11.80
C VAL A 378 -15.86 11.72 -12.41
N LEU A 379 -16.74 11.10 -11.62
CA LEU A 379 -18.07 10.66 -12.03
C LEU A 379 -19.16 11.69 -11.70
N ASN A 380 -18.90 12.58 -10.75
CA ASN A 380 -19.76 13.69 -10.37
C ASN A 380 -19.46 14.95 -11.17
#